data_b1696626b7949691a9e985a4e28004f7
#
_entry.id   b1696626b7949691a9e985a4e28004f7
#
_cell.length_a   1.000
_cell.length_b   1.000
_cell.length_c   1.000
_cell.angle_alpha   90.00
_cell.angle_beta   90.00
_cell.angle_gamma   90.00
#
_symmetry.space_group_name_H-M   'P 1'
#
loop_
_entity.id
_entity.type
_entity.pdbx_description
1 polymer ?
#
loop_
_entity_poly.entity_id
_entity_poly.type
_entity_poly.pdbx_seq_one_letter_code
_entity_poly.pdbx_strand_id
1 'polypeptide(L)'
;PGVMIIGAGAINEADGAAVLATAINTAMAAGSKVMILHSAASRVGAMDIGATTSGGLKAALEGAEVIYSLGADEVEIAEGPVVIYQGSHGDRGAHRADIILPAAAYTEENGLFVNTEGRPQLAFRAGFAPGEAKENWAILRALSAEVGATQPWDSLAALRRALVDAVPHLAEIDEVPENAWKAEAADKLGSATFRNAVRDFYLTNPIARSSSLMAELSAMAAARTKAMAAE
;
A
#
# COMPACT_ATOMS: atom_id res chain seq x y z
N PRO A 1 25.42 12.50 12.41
CA PRO A 1 24.44 12.59 11.35
C PRO A 1 23.05 12.36 11.90
N GLY A 2 22.09 13.21 11.52
CA GLY A 2 20.69 13.11 11.92
C GLY A 2 19.87 12.26 10.92
N VAL A 3 18.61 12.01 11.28
CA VAL A 3 17.61 11.45 10.37
C VAL A 3 16.41 12.39 10.35
N MET A 4 15.99 12.81 9.17
CA MET A 4 14.74 13.54 8.97
C MET A 4 13.65 12.52 8.62
N ILE A 5 12.63 12.46 9.45
CA ILE A 5 11.48 11.54 9.25
C ILE A 5 10.30 12.36 8.77
N ILE A 6 9.73 11.97 7.62
CA ILE A 6 8.62 12.65 6.97
C ILE A 6 7.40 11.73 7.03
N GLY A 7 6.34 12.15 7.69
CA GLY A 7 5.08 11.42 7.77
C GLY A 7 4.19 11.66 6.55
N ALA A 8 3.37 10.68 6.20
CA ALA A 8 2.43 10.76 5.06
C ALA A 8 1.47 11.97 5.15
N GLY A 9 1.13 12.42 6.36
CA GLY A 9 0.27 13.60 6.55
C GLY A 9 0.89 14.93 6.10
N ALA A 10 2.21 14.98 5.91
CA ALA A 10 2.89 16.14 5.36
C ALA A 10 2.93 16.15 3.83
N ILE A 11 2.93 14.97 3.20
CA ILE A 11 3.10 14.82 1.75
C ILE A 11 1.82 14.47 1.00
N ASN A 12 0.72 14.19 1.69
CA ASN A 12 -0.58 13.90 1.09
C ASN A 12 -1.43 15.16 0.79
N GLU A 13 -0.93 16.34 1.09
CA GLU A 13 -1.60 17.61 0.78
C GLU A 13 -1.27 18.07 -0.65
N ALA A 14 -1.98 19.08 -1.13
CA ALA A 14 -1.85 19.57 -2.51
C ALA A 14 -0.43 20.01 -2.89
N ASP A 15 0.33 20.51 -1.92
CA ASP A 15 1.74 20.92 -2.06
C ASP A 15 2.74 19.86 -1.56
N GLY A 16 2.28 18.62 -1.36
CA GLY A 16 3.07 17.53 -0.78
C GLY A 16 4.38 17.25 -1.52
N ALA A 17 4.40 17.39 -2.85
CA ALA A 17 5.63 17.26 -3.64
C ALA A 17 6.65 18.36 -3.30
N ALA A 18 6.21 19.60 -3.14
CA ALA A 18 7.06 20.71 -2.75
C ALA A 18 7.58 20.56 -1.30
N VAL A 19 6.73 20.06 -0.40
CA VAL A 19 7.11 19.74 0.99
C VAL A 19 8.19 18.65 1.00
N LEU A 20 8.00 17.57 0.24
CA LEU A 20 8.95 16.47 0.15
C LEU A 20 10.30 16.94 -0.42
N ALA A 21 10.30 17.66 -1.54
CA ALA A 21 11.50 18.18 -2.17
C ALA A 21 12.26 19.12 -1.22
N THR A 22 11.55 20.03 -0.54
CA THR A 22 12.15 20.95 0.44
C THR A 22 12.77 20.19 1.61
N ALA A 23 12.10 19.16 2.12
CA ALA A 23 12.61 18.33 3.22
C ALA A 23 13.86 17.54 2.80
N ILE A 24 13.85 16.93 1.60
CA ILE A 24 15.02 16.23 1.06
C ILE A 24 16.21 17.19 0.94
N ASN A 25 16.03 18.36 0.32
CA ASN A 25 17.07 19.34 0.13
C ASN A 25 17.64 19.85 1.47
N THR A 26 16.76 20.06 2.45
CA THR A 26 17.16 20.47 3.81
C THR A 26 17.98 19.38 4.50
N ALA A 27 17.55 18.14 4.43
CA ALA A 27 18.27 17.01 5.00
C ALA A 27 19.65 16.82 4.36
N MET A 28 19.73 16.94 3.03
CA MET A 28 21.01 16.87 2.30
C MET A 28 21.97 17.98 2.72
N ALA A 29 21.49 19.23 2.82
CA ALA A 29 22.28 20.36 3.28
C ALA A 29 22.80 20.17 4.72
N ALA A 30 22.02 19.48 5.56
CA ALA A 30 22.40 19.16 6.95
C ALA A 30 23.24 17.88 7.08
N GLY A 31 23.55 17.16 6.00
CA GLY A 31 24.23 15.87 6.04
C GLY A 31 23.41 14.78 6.75
N SER A 32 22.09 14.90 6.75
CA SER A 32 21.15 13.99 7.40
C SER A 32 20.58 12.96 6.40
N LYS A 33 20.18 11.80 6.92
CA LYS A 33 19.39 10.81 6.16
C LYS A 33 17.92 11.22 6.10
N VAL A 34 17.22 10.74 5.10
CA VAL A 34 15.74 10.94 4.95
C VAL A 34 15.04 9.60 5.07
N MET A 35 13.91 9.59 5.75
CA MET A 35 13.01 8.45 5.86
C MET A 35 11.58 8.94 5.67
N ILE A 36 10.81 8.24 4.82
CA ILE A 36 9.40 8.55 4.57
C ILE A 36 8.54 7.45 5.22
N LEU A 37 7.65 7.85 6.13
CA LEU A 37 6.71 6.91 6.75
C LEU A 37 5.47 6.76 5.87
N HIS A 38 5.25 5.55 5.38
CA HIS A 38 4.08 5.20 4.59
C HIS A 38 2.96 4.64 5.46
N SER A 39 1.71 4.85 5.03
CA SER A 39 0.51 4.34 5.71
C SER A 39 0.16 2.89 5.36
N ALA A 40 0.83 2.29 4.40
CA ALA A 40 0.61 0.90 3.97
C ALA A 40 1.93 0.11 4.03
N ALA A 41 1.84 -1.14 4.47
CA ALA A 41 2.97 -2.06 4.45
C ALA A 41 3.46 -2.29 3.02
N SER A 42 4.77 -2.43 2.85
CA SER A 42 5.41 -2.67 1.55
C SER A 42 5.13 -1.62 0.46
N ARG A 43 4.80 -0.37 0.83
CA ARG A 43 4.64 0.72 -0.14
C ARG A 43 5.94 0.95 -0.93
N VAL A 44 7.10 0.80 -0.29
CA VAL A 44 8.41 0.90 -0.96
C VAL A 44 8.54 -0.20 -2.00
N GLY A 45 8.23 -1.45 -1.67
CA GLY A 45 8.25 -2.56 -2.63
C GLY A 45 7.30 -2.37 -3.81
N ALA A 46 6.12 -1.78 -3.58
CA ALA A 46 5.22 -1.42 -4.69
C ALA A 46 5.83 -0.37 -5.63
N MET A 47 6.56 0.60 -5.10
CA MET A 47 7.30 1.58 -5.92
C MET A 47 8.47 0.93 -6.65
N ASP A 48 9.21 0.04 -6.01
CA ASP A 48 10.35 -0.67 -6.60
C ASP A 48 9.96 -1.48 -7.85
N ILE A 49 8.79 -2.10 -7.82
CA ILE A 49 8.25 -2.85 -8.97
C ILE A 49 7.47 -1.98 -9.96
N GLY A 50 7.45 -0.66 -9.78
CA GLY A 50 6.75 0.25 -10.66
C GLY A 50 5.22 0.23 -10.55
N ALA A 51 4.65 -0.30 -9.45
CA ALA A 51 3.21 -0.28 -9.21
C ALA A 51 2.72 1.12 -8.80
N THR A 52 2.99 2.10 -9.65
CA THR A 52 2.66 3.51 -9.48
C THR A 52 2.15 4.09 -10.79
N THR A 53 1.37 5.16 -10.71
CA THR A 53 0.93 5.89 -11.89
C THR A 53 1.09 7.39 -11.69
N SER A 54 1.45 8.11 -12.76
CA SER A 54 1.46 9.57 -12.76
C SER A 54 0.04 10.11 -12.56
N GLY A 55 -0.12 11.10 -11.68
CA GLY A 55 -1.44 11.62 -11.29
C GLY A 55 -2.16 10.80 -10.23
N GLY A 56 -1.56 9.70 -9.77
CA GLY A 56 -2.05 8.89 -8.65
C GLY A 56 -3.37 8.18 -8.93
N LEU A 57 -4.06 7.80 -7.86
CA LEU A 57 -5.30 7.01 -7.92
C LEU A 57 -6.39 7.65 -8.79
N LYS A 58 -6.54 8.98 -8.72
CA LYS A 58 -7.55 9.69 -9.53
C LYS A 58 -7.33 9.45 -11.01
N ALA A 59 -6.10 9.62 -11.51
CA ALA A 59 -5.76 9.38 -12.90
C ALA A 59 -5.91 7.90 -13.30
N ALA A 60 -5.61 6.98 -12.37
CA ALA A 60 -5.79 5.55 -12.62
C ALA A 60 -7.26 5.13 -12.79
N LEU A 61 -8.19 5.82 -12.12
CA LEU A 61 -9.61 5.52 -12.19
C LEU A 61 -10.35 6.27 -13.32
N GLU A 62 -9.77 7.36 -13.82
CA GLU A 62 -10.42 8.21 -14.82
C GLU A 62 -10.60 7.48 -16.15
N GLY A 63 -11.86 7.35 -16.59
CA GLY A 63 -12.20 6.68 -17.85
C GLY A 63 -12.04 5.15 -17.86
N ALA A 64 -11.77 4.53 -16.71
CA ALA A 64 -11.66 3.08 -16.62
C ALA A 64 -13.03 2.42 -16.84
N GLU A 65 -13.10 1.47 -17.77
CA GLU A 65 -14.28 0.62 -18.00
C GLU A 65 -14.27 -0.63 -17.10
N VAL A 66 -13.09 -1.10 -16.74
CA VAL A 66 -12.87 -2.24 -15.83
C VAL A 66 -11.82 -1.86 -14.79
N ILE A 67 -12.13 -2.11 -13.53
CA ILE A 67 -11.22 -1.88 -12.41
C ILE A 67 -10.97 -3.21 -11.70
N TYR A 68 -9.70 -3.62 -11.66
CA TYR A 68 -9.25 -4.76 -10.87
C TYR A 68 -8.72 -4.28 -9.52
N SER A 69 -9.48 -4.46 -8.47
CA SER A 69 -9.15 -4.03 -7.11
C SER A 69 -8.49 -5.17 -6.33
N LEU A 70 -7.16 -5.13 -6.21
CA LEU A 70 -6.38 -6.11 -5.46
C LEU A 70 -6.16 -5.64 -4.02
N GLY A 71 -7.00 -6.12 -3.10
CA GLY A 71 -6.94 -5.82 -1.67
C GLY A 71 -7.06 -4.33 -1.32
N ALA A 72 -7.64 -3.50 -2.19
CA ALA A 72 -7.71 -2.05 -2.03
C ALA A 72 -9.10 -1.63 -1.50
N ASP A 73 -9.40 -1.99 -0.26
CA ASP A 73 -10.70 -1.76 0.39
C ASP A 73 -11.00 -0.29 0.73
N GLU A 74 -9.96 0.54 0.83
CA GLU A 74 -10.09 1.95 1.17
C GLU A 74 -10.42 2.84 -0.03
N VAL A 75 -10.43 2.29 -1.23
CA VAL A 75 -10.67 3.04 -2.47
C VAL A 75 -12.17 3.15 -2.71
N GLU A 76 -12.64 4.38 -2.83
CA GLU A 76 -14.00 4.67 -3.29
C GLU A 76 -14.04 4.63 -4.82
N ILE A 77 -14.79 3.68 -5.36
CA ILE A 77 -15.01 3.52 -6.80
C ILE A 77 -16.44 3.91 -7.12
N ALA A 78 -16.62 4.90 -7.97
CA ALA A 78 -17.93 5.35 -8.44
C ALA A 78 -18.65 4.26 -9.25
N GLU A 79 -19.94 4.42 -9.45
CA GLU A 79 -20.71 3.60 -10.38
C GLU A 79 -20.25 3.85 -11.82
N GLY A 80 -20.40 2.83 -12.67
CA GLY A 80 -20.06 2.87 -14.10
C GLY A 80 -19.12 1.75 -14.52
N PRO A 81 -17.88 1.68 -14.02
CA PRO A 81 -16.96 0.60 -14.39
C PRO A 81 -17.37 -0.75 -13.79
N VAL A 82 -17.04 -1.82 -14.48
CA VAL A 82 -17.06 -3.17 -13.91
C VAL A 82 -15.93 -3.30 -12.90
N VAL A 83 -16.25 -3.74 -11.69
CA VAL A 83 -15.26 -3.90 -10.61
C VAL A 83 -15.06 -5.36 -10.28
N ILE A 84 -13.82 -5.82 -10.42
CA ILE A 84 -13.36 -7.14 -9.97
C ILE A 84 -12.58 -6.92 -8.69
N TYR A 85 -13.06 -7.47 -7.59
CA TYR A 85 -12.37 -7.41 -6.30
C TYR A 85 -11.68 -8.72 -5.99
N GLN A 86 -10.42 -8.68 -5.68
CA GLN A 86 -9.65 -9.79 -5.13
C GLN A 86 -9.18 -9.43 -3.73
N GLY A 87 -9.64 -10.16 -2.72
CA GLY A 87 -9.29 -9.87 -1.34
C GLY A 87 -9.79 -10.93 -0.36
N SER A 88 -9.43 -10.78 0.91
CA SER A 88 -9.65 -11.79 1.96
C SER A 88 -10.86 -11.52 2.85
N HIS A 89 -11.40 -10.30 2.87
CA HIS A 89 -12.47 -9.90 3.79
C HIS A 89 -13.59 -9.16 3.04
N GLY A 90 -14.81 -9.33 3.51
CA GLY A 90 -16.00 -8.66 2.97
C GLY A 90 -16.09 -7.19 3.42
N ASP A 91 -15.13 -6.38 3.04
CA ASP A 91 -15.09 -4.94 3.33
C ASP A 91 -15.60 -4.11 2.13
N ARG A 92 -15.37 -2.81 2.12
CA ARG A 92 -15.90 -1.85 1.13
C ARG A 92 -15.61 -2.26 -0.31
N GLY A 93 -14.41 -2.77 -0.59
CA GLY A 93 -14.03 -3.26 -1.92
C GLY A 93 -14.94 -4.39 -2.40
N ALA A 94 -15.25 -5.35 -1.53
CA ALA A 94 -16.16 -6.44 -1.85
C ALA A 94 -17.61 -5.97 -2.07
N HIS A 95 -18.08 -4.98 -1.28
CA HIS A 95 -19.44 -4.45 -1.43
C HIS A 95 -19.65 -3.68 -2.73
N ARG A 96 -18.59 -3.07 -3.30
CA ARG A 96 -18.66 -2.36 -4.58
C ARG A 96 -18.46 -3.28 -5.77
N ALA A 97 -17.92 -4.47 -5.58
CA ALA A 97 -17.52 -5.35 -6.67
C ALA A 97 -18.72 -6.01 -7.38
N ASP A 98 -18.61 -6.13 -8.70
CA ASP A 98 -19.48 -6.94 -9.55
C ASP A 98 -19.02 -8.41 -9.54
N ILE A 99 -17.72 -8.65 -9.36
CA ILE A 99 -17.10 -9.98 -9.29
C ILE A 99 -16.15 -10.01 -8.09
N ILE A 100 -16.27 -11.05 -7.26
CA ILE A 100 -15.40 -11.26 -6.10
C ILE A 100 -14.57 -12.52 -6.29
N LEU A 101 -13.25 -12.39 -6.18
CA LEU A 101 -12.28 -13.48 -6.19
C LEU A 101 -11.72 -13.65 -4.77
N PRO A 102 -12.10 -14.70 -4.04
CA PRO A 102 -11.66 -14.88 -2.66
C PRO A 102 -10.16 -15.20 -2.61
N ALA A 103 -9.43 -14.39 -1.87
CA ALA A 103 -7.98 -14.48 -1.76
C ALA A 103 -7.54 -14.74 -0.31
N ALA A 104 -6.34 -15.28 -0.17
CA ALA A 104 -5.67 -15.46 1.11
C ALA A 104 -5.42 -14.11 1.79
N ALA A 105 -5.50 -14.09 3.11
CA ALA A 105 -4.98 -12.99 3.92
C ALA A 105 -3.45 -13.05 3.97
N TYR A 106 -2.80 -11.93 4.33
CA TYR A 106 -1.33 -11.87 4.39
C TYR A 106 -0.68 -12.89 5.33
N THR A 107 -1.43 -13.40 6.30
CA THR A 107 -1.01 -14.48 7.23
C THR A 107 -1.19 -15.89 6.65
N GLU A 108 -1.87 -16.02 5.53
CA GLU A 108 -2.24 -17.28 4.88
C GLU A 108 -1.49 -17.51 3.57
N GLU A 109 -0.60 -16.61 3.21
CA GLU A 109 0.27 -16.73 2.04
C GLU A 109 1.71 -16.33 2.37
N ASN A 110 2.65 -16.73 1.51
CA ASN A 110 4.03 -16.28 1.61
C ASN A 110 4.21 -14.99 0.81
N GLY A 111 4.78 -13.97 1.44
CA GLY A 111 4.99 -12.67 0.83
C GLY A 111 6.46 -12.22 0.84
N LEU A 112 6.75 -11.20 0.05
CA LEU A 112 7.96 -10.40 0.14
C LEU A 112 7.52 -8.96 0.40
N PHE A 113 8.03 -8.39 1.48
CA PHE A 113 7.71 -7.03 1.89
C PHE A 113 8.98 -6.19 1.93
N VAL A 114 8.88 -4.95 1.49
CA VAL A 114 9.98 -4.00 1.61
C VAL A 114 9.58 -2.94 2.64
N ASN A 115 10.39 -2.79 3.68
CA ASN A 115 10.11 -1.83 4.75
C ASN A 115 10.49 -0.40 4.35
N THR A 116 10.29 0.54 5.27
CA THR A 116 10.58 1.98 5.06
C THR A 116 12.06 2.29 4.81
N GLU A 117 12.97 1.40 5.22
CA GLU A 117 14.41 1.52 4.95
C GLU A 117 14.81 0.99 3.56
N GLY A 118 13.87 0.37 2.82
CA GLY A 118 14.16 -0.33 1.59
C GLY A 118 14.60 -1.79 1.77
N ARG A 119 14.52 -2.33 2.99
CA ARG A 119 14.92 -3.70 3.33
C ARG A 119 13.88 -4.71 2.84
N PRO A 120 14.21 -5.62 1.90
CA PRO A 120 13.33 -6.72 1.52
C PRO A 120 13.29 -7.79 2.62
N GLN A 121 12.10 -8.22 3.00
CA GLN A 121 11.89 -9.20 4.06
C GLN A 121 10.87 -10.26 3.62
N LEU A 122 11.15 -11.51 3.94
CA LEU A 122 10.23 -12.62 3.66
C LEU A 122 9.23 -12.78 4.81
N ALA A 123 7.94 -12.83 4.45
CA ALA A 123 6.89 -13.28 5.34
C ALA A 123 6.48 -14.70 4.98
N PHE A 124 6.43 -15.55 5.99
CA PHE A 124 6.00 -16.94 5.83
C PHE A 124 4.57 -17.09 6.32
N ARG A 125 3.77 -17.82 5.57
CA ARG A 125 2.39 -18.08 5.98
C ARG A 125 2.34 -18.79 7.33
N ALA A 126 1.42 -18.36 8.18
CA ALA A 126 1.16 -18.95 9.48
C ALA A 126 0.01 -19.96 9.46
N GLY A 127 -0.86 -19.88 8.45
CA GLY A 127 -2.03 -20.73 8.29
C GLY A 127 -2.38 -20.97 6.83
N PHE A 128 -3.54 -21.53 6.60
CA PHE A 128 -4.04 -21.79 5.25
C PHE A 128 -5.30 -20.96 5.01
N ALA A 129 -5.47 -20.48 3.79
CA ALA A 129 -6.65 -19.76 3.39
C ALA A 129 -7.92 -20.66 3.53
N PRO A 130 -9.02 -20.13 4.07
CA PRO A 130 -10.23 -20.90 4.29
C PRO A 130 -11.01 -21.11 2.99
N GLY A 131 -11.79 -22.19 2.95
CA GLY A 131 -12.72 -22.47 1.87
C GLY A 131 -12.06 -22.49 0.49
N GLU A 132 -12.58 -21.69 -0.43
CA GLU A 132 -12.09 -21.61 -1.82
C GLU A 132 -11.05 -20.53 -2.03
N ALA A 133 -10.67 -19.78 -0.99
CA ALA A 133 -9.67 -18.73 -1.10
C ALA A 133 -8.30 -19.29 -1.53
N LYS A 134 -7.60 -18.56 -2.39
CA LYS A 134 -6.29 -18.93 -2.94
C LYS A 134 -5.27 -17.85 -2.68
N GLU A 135 -4.00 -18.21 -2.74
CA GLU A 135 -2.91 -17.23 -2.72
C GLU A 135 -3.06 -16.22 -3.87
N ASN A 136 -2.82 -14.95 -3.60
CA ASN A 136 -3.07 -13.86 -4.55
C ASN A 136 -2.39 -14.07 -5.91
N TRP A 137 -1.14 -14.53 -5.90
CA TRP A 137 -0.40 -14.79 -7.14
C TRP A 137 -1.03 -15.90 -7.99
N ALA A 138 -1.60 -16.93 -7.36
CA ALA A 138 -2.21 -18.06 -8.05
C ALA A 138 -3.50 -17.66 -8.78
N ILE A 139 -4.30 -16.78 -8.17
CA ILE A 139 -5.48 -16.19 -8.81
C ILE A 139 -5.08 -15.40 -10.05
N LEU A 140 -4.09 -14.51 -9.92
CA LEU A 140 -3.59 -13.70 -11.04
C LEU A 140 -2.99 -14.56 -12.15
N ARG A 141 -2.27 -15.63 -11.79
CA ARG A 141 -1.75 -16.58 -12.77
C ARG A 141 -2.86 -17.28 -13.55
N ALA A 142 -3.91 -17.75 -12.85
CA ALA A 142 -5.08 -18.37 -13.49
C ALA A 142 -5.80 -17.36 -14.38
N LEU A 143 -6.11 -16.18 -13.87
CA LEU A 143 -6.77 -15.11 -14.64
C LEU A 143 -6.00 -14.76 -15.91
N SER A 144 -4.67 -14.72 -15.85
CA SER A 144 -3.84 -14.41 -17.01
C SER A 144 -4.03 -15.36 -18.19
N ALA A 145 -4.36 -16.62 -17.92
CA ALA A 145 -4.69 -17.61 -18.95
C ALA A 145 -6.07 -17.34 -19.58
N GLU A 146 -7.07 -17.02 -18.74
CA GLU A 146 -8.44 -16.74 -19.20
C GLU A 146 -8.51 -15.47 -20.09
N VAL A 147 -7.69 -14.46 -19.80
CA VAL A 147 -7.64 -13.24 -20.64
C VAL A 147 -6.68 -13.36 -21.82
N GLY A 148 -6.13 -14.55 -22.09
CA GLY A 148 -5.23 -14.79 -23.24
C GLY A 148 -3.81 -14.19 -23.09
N ALA A 149 -3.40 -13.80 -21.87
CA ALA A 149 -2.09 -13.23 -21.57
C ALA A 149 -1.32 -14.09 -20.56
N THR A 150 -1.31 -15.41 -20.77
CA THR A 150 -0.77 -16.42 -19.85
C THR A 150 0.63 -16.08 -19.38
N GLN A 151 0.78 -15.93 -18.07
CA GLN A 151 2.08 -15.68 -17.43
C GLN A 151 2.88 -16.97 -17.31
N PRO A 152 4.23 -16.92 -17.46
CA PRO A 152 5.05 -18.12 -17.57
C PRO A 152 5.41 -18.80 -16.24
N TRP A 153 5.03 -18.22 -15.11
CA TRP A 153 5.42 -18.75 -13.79
C TRP A 153 4.29 -19.58 -13.16
N ASP A 154 4.55 -20.89 -13.04
CA ASP A 154 3.62 -21.87 -12.48
C ASP A 154 3.90 -22.19 -11.00
N SER A 155 4.76 -21.42 -10.35
CA SER A 155 5.06 -21.55 -8.92
C SER A 155 5.52 -20.22 -8.33
N LEU A 156 5.34 -20.07 -7.01
CA LEU A 156 5.85 -18.90 -6.29
C LEU A 156 7.37 -18.74 -6.45
N ALA A 157 8.11 -19.85 -6.53
CA ALA A 157 9.56 -19.81 -6.77
C ALA A 157 9.90 -19.27 -8.17
N ALA A 158 9.11 -19.61 -9.19
CA ALA A 158 9.29 -19.08 -10.55
C ALA A 158 8.92 -17.59 -10.60
N LEU A 159 7.82 -17.19 -9.94
CA LEU A 159 7.43 -15.78 -9.82
C LEU A 159 8.52 -14.96 -9.12
N ARG A 160 9.08 -15.47 -8.01
CA ARG A 160 10.16 -14.77 -7.28
C ARG A 160 11.44 -14.63 -8.13
N ARG A 161 11.80 -15.62 -8.93
CA ARG A 161 12.92 -15.47 -9.87
C ARG A 161 12.64 -14.36 -10.87
N ALA A 162 11.47 -14.36 -11.49
CA ALA A 162 11.10 -13.29 -12.43
C ALA A 162 11.08 -11.90 -11.77
N LEU A 163 10.67 -11.82 -10.51
CA LEU A 163 10.71 -10.59 -9.72
C LEU A 163 12.14 -10.09 -9.51
N VAL A 164 13.04 -10.99 -9.11
CA VAL A 164 14.47 -10.66 -8.87
C VAL A 164 15.19 -10.34 -10.18
N ASP A 165 14.85 -11.03 -11.27
CA ASP A 165 15.39 -10.71 -12.61
C ASP A 165 14.98 -9.28 -13.05
N ALA A 166 13.78 -8.86 -12.73
CA ALA A 166 13.29 -7.50 -13.03
C ALA A 166 13.80 -6.43 -12.04
N VAL A 167 13.93 -6.78 -10.76
CA VAL A 167 14.30 -5.87 -9.66
C VAL A 167 15.35 -6.54 -8.77
N PRO A 168 16.63 -6.52 -9.16
CA PRO A 168 17.68 -7.34 -8.56
C PRO A 168 17.92 -7.16 -7.06
N HIS A 169 17.78 -5.94 -6.53
CA HIS A 169 17.99 -5.67 -5.10
C HIS A 169 16.98 -6.39 -4.18
N LEU A 170 15.85 -6.85 -4.72
CA LEU A 170 14.89 -7.64 -3.95
C LEU A 170 15.38 -9.07 -3.62
N ALA A 171 16.53 -9.47 -4.15
CA ALA A 171 17.22 -10.69 -3.75
C ALA A 171 17.99 -10.55 -2.42
N GLU A 172 18.33 -9.33 -2.03
CA GLU A 172 19.16 -9.01 -0.86
C GLU A 172 18.32 -9.02 0.41
N ILE A 173 17.77 -10.19 0.76
CA ILE A 173 16.87 -10.37 1.89
C ILE A 173 17.55 -9.95 3.19
N ASP A 174 16.83 -9.15 4.01
CA ASP A 174 17.25 -8.59 5.28
C ASP A 174 18.38 -7.53 5.20
N GLU A 175 18.84 -7.21 3.99
CA GLU A 175 19.83 -6.14 3.79
C GLU A 175 19.16 -4.79 3.50
N VAL A 176 19.77 -3.71 3.96
CA VAL A 176 19.36 -2.34 3.59
C VAL A 176 20.14 -1.93 2.36
N PRO A 177 19.51 -1.68 1.23
CA PRO A 177 20.21 -1.26 0.02
C PRO A 177 20.88 0.10 0.22
N GLU A 178 22.03 0.29 -0.39
CA GLU A 178 22.61 1.61 -0.47
C GLU A 178 21.69 2.54 -1.27
N ASN A 179 21.41 3.69 -0.70
CA ASN A 179 20.53 4.69 -1.30
C ASN A 179 21.13 6.08 -1.15
N ALA A 180 21.03 6.87 -2.21
CA ALA A 180 21.45 8.27 -2.22
C ALA A 180 20.29 9.13 -2.72
N TRP A 181 19.80 10.00 -1.87
CA TRP A 181 18.87 11.04 -2.26
C TRP A 181 19.54 12.04 -3.21
N LYS A 182 18.76 12.51 -4.19
CA LYS A 182 19.17 13.60 -5.09
C LYS A 182 18.40 14.85 -4.71
N ALA A 183 19.06 16.00 -4.91
CA ALA A 183 18.37 17.28 -4.77
C ALA A 183 17.24 17.37 -5.81
N GLU A 184 16.08 17.82 -5.36
CA GLU A 184 14.89 17.96 -6.18
C GLU A 184 14.55 19.43 -6.40
N ALA A 185 13.99 19.75 -7.57
CA ALA A 185 13.39 21.06 -7.78
C ALA A 185 12.16 21.20 -6.89
N ALA A 186 12.19 22.17 -5.98
CA ALA A 186 11.07 22.43 -5.09
C ALA A 186 10.19 23.54 -5.66
N ASP A 187 8.91 23.24 -5.84
CA ASP A 187 7.91 24.25 -6.12
C ASP A 187 7.61 25.10 -4.89
N LYS A 188 6.76 26.11 -5.06
CA LYS A 188 6.36 26.98 -3.95
C LYS A 188 5.53 26.19 -2.94
N LEU A 189 5.92 26.29 -1.67
CA LEU A 189 5.13 25.75 -0.56
C LEU A 189 3.79 26.48 -0.44
N GLY A 190 2.73 25.73 -0.21
CA GLY A 190 1.40 26.24 0.08
C GLY A 190 1.26 26.64 1.56
N SER A 191 0.00 26.81 1.98
CA SER A 191 -0.38 27.12 3.36
C SER A 191 -1.27 26.02 3.98
N ALA A 192 -1.34 24.85 3.35
CA ALA A 192 -2.13 23.74 3.86
C ALA A 192 -1.58 23.24 5.19
N THR A 193 -2.48 22.97 6.13
CA THR A 193 -2.11 22.38 7.43
C THR A 193 -1.89 20.89 7.27
N PHE A 194 -0.82 20.37 7.81
CA PHE A 194 -0.56 18.93 7.86
C PHE A 194 -1.67 18.22 8.62
N ARG A 195 -2.12 17.09 8.08
CA ARG A 195 -3.18 16.28 8.67
C ARG A 195 -2.63 14.95 9.13
N ASN A 196 -3.35 14.32 10.07
CA ASN A 196 -3.04 12.96 10.44
C ASN A 196 -3.41 12.03 9.27
N ALA A 197 -2.43 11.28 8.77
CA ALA A 197 -2.63 10.31 7.70
C ALA A 197 -3.45 9.09 8.16
N VAL A 198 -3.41 8.77 9.45
CA VAL A 198 -4.19 7.68 10.06
C VAL A 198 -5.45 8.27 10.67
N ARG A 199 -6.58 8.08 10.00
CA ARG A 199 -7.88 8.61 10.45
C ARG A 199 -8.43 7.87 11.66
N ASP A 200 -8.27 6.56 11.65
CA ASP A 200 -8.71 5.67 12.72
C ASP A 200 -7.63 4.61 12.99
N PHE A 201 -7.03 4.70 14.16
CA PHE A 201 -5.95 3.78 14.56
C PHE A 201 -6.40 2.33 14.66
N TYR A 202 -7.66 2.11 15.06
CA TYR A 202 -8.20 0.76 15.30
C TYR A 202 -8.68 0.07 14.04
N LEU A 203 -8.96 0.81 12.94
CA LEU A 203 -9.56 0.30 11.72
C LEU A 203 -8.64 0.47 10.48
N THR A 204 -7.34 0.25 10.64
CA THR A 204 -6.33 0.54 9.63
C THR A 204 -6.21 -0.50 8.51
N ASN A 205 -6.80 -1.68 8.67
CA ASN A 205 -6.71 -2.76 7.67
C ASN A 205 -8.00 -3.61 7.65
N PRO A 206 -8.24 -4.44 6.62
CA PRO A 206 -9.46 -5.22 6.50
C PRO A 206 -9.73 -6.16 7.67
N ILE A 207 -8.70 -6.78 8.24
CA ILE A 207 -8.83 -7.68 9.39
C ILE A 207 -9.32 -6.91 10.62
N ALA A 208 -8.71 -5.76 10.90
CA ALA A 208 -9.12 -4.89 12.00
C ALA A 208 -10.57 -4.39 11.82
N ARG A 209 -10.95 -4.00 10.60
CA ARG A 209 -12.32 -3.56 10.28
C ARG A 209 -13.36 -4.69 10.41
N SER A 210 -12.97 -5.93 10.24
CA SER A 210 -13.83 -7.11 10.45
C SER A 210 -13.94 -7.55 11.92
N SER A 211 -13.17 -6.93 12.82
CA SER A 211 -13.17 -7.24 14.24
C SER A 211 -14.19 -6.39 14.99
N SER A 212 -15.15 -7.04 15.65
CA SER A 212 -16.12 -6.36 16.54
C SER A 212 -15.44 -5.60 17.69
N LEU A 213 -14.39 -6.18 18.26
CA LEU A 213 -13.61 -5.54 19.33
C LEU A 213 -12.91 -4.26 18.84
N MET A 214 -12.32 -4.28 17.64
CA MET A 214 -11.69 -3.09 17.06
C MET A 214 -12.70 -2.00 16.72
N ALA A 215 -13.88 -2.37 16.24
CA ALA A 215 -14.99 -1.43 16.02
C ALA A 215 -15.46 -0.78 17.34
N GLU A 216 -15.56 -1.55 18.44
CA GLU A 216 -15.89 -1.03 19.74
C GLU A 216 -14.83 -0.05 20.28
N LEU A 217 -13.55 -0.39 20.17
CA LEU A 217 -12.44 0.49 20.56
C LEU A 217 -12.42 1.80 19.75
N SER A 218 -12.69 1.71 18.44
CA SER A 218 -12.84 2.89 17.59
C SER A 218 -13.97 3.81 18.07
N ALA A 219 -15.14 3.25 18.36
CA ALA A 219 -16.28 4.00 18.88
C ALA A 219 -15.97 4.67 20.23
N MET A 220 -15.31 3.97 21.13
CA MET A 220 -14.88 4.52 22.43
C MET A 220 -13.88 5.67 22.26
N ALA A 221 -12.91 5.53 21.37
CA ALA A 221 -11.93 6.59 21.08
C ALA A 221 -12.60 7.83 20.48
N ALA A 222 -13.53 7.65 19.56
CA ALA A 222 -14.30 8.74 18.97
C ALA A 222 -15.15 9.50 20.01
N ALA A 223 -15.81 8.76 20.92
CA ALA A 223 -16.59 9.35 21.99
C ALA A 223 -15.73 10.19 22.96
N ARG A 224 -14.53 9.68 23.32
CA ARG A 224 -13.57 10.40 24.16
C ARG A 224 -13.08 11.69 23.48
N THR A 225 -12.72 11.64 22.21
CA THR A 225 -12.27 12.83 21.46
C THR A 225 -13.36 13.88 21.40
N LYS A 226 -14.63 13.48 21.19
CA LYS A 226 -15.77 14.38 21.18
C LYS A 226 -16.02 15.04 22.55
N ALA A 227 -15.86 14.30 23.63
CA ALA A 227 -16.00 14.83 25.00
C ALA A 227 -14.92 15.88 25.29
N MET A 228 -13.65 15.60 24.93
CA MET A 228 -12.54 16.54 25.13
C MET A 228 -12.65 17.82 24.25
N ALA A 229 -13.34 17.78 23.14
CA ALA A 229 -13.56 18.95 22.27
C ALA A 229 -14.74 19.81 22.72
N ALA A 230 -15.54 19.33 23.68
CA ALA A 230 -16.71 20.04 24.24
C ALA A 230 -16.38 20.75 25.58
N GLU A 231 -15.21 20.53 26.15
CA GLU A 231 -14.64 21.24 27.31
C GLU A 231 -13.80 22.44 26.85
#